data_6b723c9216720d868cab11a75801efb8
#
_entry.id   6b723c9216720d868cab11a75801efb8
#
_cell.length_a   1.000
_cell.length_b   1.000
_cell.length_c   1.000
_cell.angle_alpha   90.00
_cell.angle_beta   90.00
_cell.angle_gamma   90.00
#
_symmetry.space_group_name_H-M   'P 1'
#
loop_
_entity.id
_entity.type
_entity.pdbx_description
1 polymer ?
#
loop_
_entity_poly.entity_id
_entity_poly.type
_entity_poly.pdbx_seq_one_letter_code
_entity_poly.pdbx_strand_id
1 'polypeptide(L)'
;CGMEKNWDQDTVLNIILENIKKEAGDKNVLLFLSGGVDSTIAFALLNKALGQDRVLGLHIDNGFMRKNESAQVAEAYHKFGFNNFIVEDASESFLKAISGLTDPQKKRMAVGENFITVRNEVVAKQHLDDNKWLLAQGTLYPDIIESGGTKNSNTIKTHHNRVSGIQELIAKGLIIEPIRELYKDEVRSIGKKLGLSDQLVMRHPFPGPGLSINVLCNDGKANPKDEEELILAQKELDAIKLDMFCEKCSAHLTRDVLPVRSVGVQADFRTYRFPALLTFADEGNGFYHFPGKREKIEECSSTITNAAKFINRTCIKLYQNPKIKNEDLKLQKGYCDKARLDQLREVDN
;
A
#
# COMPACT_ATOMS: atom_id res chain seq x y z
N CYS A 1 29.03 -22.64 -2.13
CA CYS A 1 29.15 -21.98 -0.80
C CYS A 1 29.04 -22.92 0.39
N GLY A 2 28.88 -24.21 0.28
CA GLY A 2 28.89 -25.17 1.41
C GLY A 2 27.84 -24.98 2.50
N MET A 3 26.80 -24.16 2.25
CA MET A 3 25.68 -23.98 3.16
C MET A 3 24.65 -25.06 2.93
N GLU A 4 24.31 -25.80 3.97
CA GLU A 4 23.22 -26.74 3.97
C GLU A 4 21.88 -26.00 4.08
N LYS A 5 20.85 -26.53 3.41
CA LYS A 5 19.50 -26.02 3.54
C LYS A 5 18.89 -26.54 4.87
N ASN A 6 19.14 -25.81 5.94
CA ASN A 6 18.72 -26.19 7.30
C ASN A 6 17.51 -25.39 7.82
N TRP A 7 16.77 -24.68 6.94
CA TRP A 7 15.55 -24.01 7.34
C TRP A 7 14.41 -25.03 7.50
N ASP A 8 14.01 -25.23 8.77
CA ASP A 8 12.90 -26.08 9.14
C ASP A 8 11.79 -25.25 9.79
N GLN A 9 10.58 -25.35 9.23
CA GLN A 9 9.42 -24.57 9.65
C GLN A 9 9.02 -24.77 11.11
N ASP A 10 9.13 -26.00 11.64
CA ASP A 10 8.75 -26.29 13.01
C ASP A 10 9.75 -25.70 13.99
N THR A 11 11.03 -25.82 13.70
CA THR A 11 12.11 -25.23 14.49
C THR A 11 12.01 -23.71 14.52
N VAL A 12 11.82 -23.08 13.35
CA VAL A 12 11.67 -21.61 13.25
C VAL A 12 10.43 -21.12 13.98
N LEU A 13 9.28 -21.82 13.82
CA LEU A 13 8.05 -21.47 14.53
C LEU A 13 8.26 -21.53 16.05
N ASN A 14 8.88 -22.58 16.56
CA ASN A 14 9.14 -22.71 17.99
C ASN A 14 10.07 -21.62 18.52
N ILE A 15 11.13 -21.28 17.79
CA ILE A 15 12.04 -20.17 18.14
C ILE A 15 11.27 -18.84 18.22
N ILE A 16 10.40 -18.57 17.24
CA ILE A 16 9.59 -17.34 17.25
C ILE A 16 8.67 -17.29 18.46
N LEU A 17 7.97 -18.39 18.77
CA LEU A 17 7.06 -18.45 19.92
C LEU A 17 7.79 -18.27 21.25
N GLU A 18 8.96 -18.85 21.40
CA GLU A 18 9.82 -18.68 22.59
C GLU A 18 10.33 -17.24 22.71
N ASN A 19 10.77 -16.63 21.61
CA ASN A 19 11.21 -15.23 21.59
C ASN A 19 10.07 -14.29 21.98
N ILE A 20 8.86 -14.49 21.44
CA ILE A 20 7.67 -13.71 21.80
C ILE A 20 7.41 -13.79 23.33
N LYS A 21 7.42 -14.99 23.90
CA LYS A 21 7.20 -15.18 25.35
C LYS A 21 8.26 -14.46 26.18
N LYS A 22 9.53 -14.58 25.76
CA LYS A 22 10.67 -13.96 26.45
C LYS A 22 10.60 -12.42 26.38
N GLU A 23 10.29 -11.86 25.20
CA GLU A 23 10.20 -10.41 24.98
C GLU A 23 8.97 -9.81 25.68
N ALA A 24 7.83 -10.50 25.65
CA ALA A 24 6.62 -10.05 26.30
C ALA A 24 6.68 -10.09 27.83
N GLY A 25 7.39 -11.09 28.40
CA GLY A 25 7.37 -11.32 29.84
C GLY A 25 5.93 -11.43 30.35
N ASP A 26 5.58 -10.62 31.37
CA ASP A 26 4.22 -10.57 31.94
C ASP A 26 3.33 -9.50 31.29
N LYS A 27 3.83 -8.76 30.30
CA LYS A 27 3.08 -7.67 29.67
C LYS A 27 2.10 -8.16 28.63
N ASN A 28 1.07 -7.37 28.41
CA ASN A 28 0.13 -7.51 27.30
C ASN A 28 0.71 -6.92 26.02
N VAL A 29 0.16 -7.30 24.87
CA VAL A 29 0.66 -6.87 23.57
C VAL A 29 -0.46 -6.28 22.73
N LEU A 30 -0.28 -5.04 22.24
CA LEU A 30 -1.14 -4.37 21.26
C LEU A 30 -0.50 -4.48 19.88
N LEU A 31 -1.23 -5.03 18.92
CA LEU A 31 -0.78 -5.11 17.51
C LEU A 31 -1.70 -4.31 16.60
N PHE A 32 -1.12 -3.47 15.71
CA PHE A 32 -1.86 -2.83 14.64
C PHE A 32 -2.11 -3.79 13.48
N LEU A 33 -3.38 -4.02 13.19
CA LEU A 33 -3.86 -4.92 12.14
C LEU A 33 -4.17 -4.12 10.88
N SER A 34 -3.24 -4.08 9.94
CA SER A 34 -3.46 -3.45 8.63
C SER A 34 -4.38 -4.25 7.71
N GLY A 35 -4.76 -5.47 8.10
CA GLY A 35 -5.43 -6.43 7.23
C GLY A 35 -4.49 -7.09 6.20
N GLY A 36 -3.22 -6.73 6.17
CA GLY A 36 -2.20 -7.37 5.35
C GLY A 36 -1.72 -8.69 5.94
N VAL A 37 -1.07 -9.52 5.10
CA VAL A 37 -0.61 -10.85 5.47
C VAL A 37 0.36 -10.83 6.67
N ASP A 38 1.25 -9.83 6.72
CA ASP A 38 2.30 -9.76 7.75
C ASP A 38 1.72 -9.49 9.13
N SER A 39 0.84 -8.48 9.26
CA SER A 39 0.15 -8.17 10.51
C SER A 39 -0.76 -9.32 10.95
N THR A 40 -1.41 -10.02 10.01
CA THR A 40 -2.27 -11.17 10.31
C THR A 40 -1.47 -12.33 10.88
N ILE A 41 -0.30 -12.64 10.29
CA ILE A 41 0.55 -13.73 10.76
C ILE A 41 1.21 -13.36 12.09
N ALA A 42 1.67 -12.11 12.27
CA ALA A 42 2.15 -11.62 13.55
C ALA A 42 1.08 -11.76 14.64
N PHE A 43 -0.18 -11.43 14.34
CA PHE A 43 -1.31 -11.58 15.26
C PHE A 43 -1.54 -13.04 15.65
N ALA A 44 -1.52 -13.95 14.68
CA ALA A 44 -1.67 -15.37 14.93
C ALA A 44 -0.51 -15.94 15.80
N LEU A 45 0.73 -15.51 15.54
CA LEU A 45 1.89 -15.89 16.35
C LEU A 45 1.80 -15.40 17.80
N LEU A 46 1.42 -14.13 17.97
CA LEU A 46 1.23 -13.55 19.31
C LEU A 46 0.14 -14.27 20.08
N ASN A 47 -1.03 -14.54 19.47
CA ASN A 47 -2.11 -15.30 20.09
C ASN A 47 -1.69 -16.73 20.44
N LYS A 48 -0.91 -17.39 19.56
CA LYS A 48 -0.40 -18.74 19.83
C LYS A 48 0.62 -18.77 20.97
N ALA A 49 1.46 -17.73 21.10
CA ALA A 49 2.49 -17.67 22.13
C ALA A 49 1.94 -17.24 23.49
N LEU A 50 1.04 -16.24 23.53
CA LEU A 50 0.64 -15.55 24.76
C LEU A 50 -0.81 -15.84 25.18
N GLY A 51 -1.65 -16.35 24.26
CA GLY A 51 -3.10 -16.47 24.46
C GLY A 51 -3.85 -15.17 24.13
N GLN A 52 -5.15 -15.30 23.85
CA GLN A 52 -6.00 -14.15 23.44
C GLN A 52 -6.18 -13.11 24.56
N ASP A 53 -6.11 -13.52 25.83
CA ASP A 53 -6.31 -12.63 26.96
C ASP A 53 -5.18 -11.59 27.12
N ARG A 54 -4.01 -11.87 26.54
CA ARG A 54 -2.83 -11.02 26.63
C ARG A 54 -2.52 -10.25 25.33
N VAL A 55 -3.29 -10.46 24.28
CA VAL A 55 -3.08 -9.84 22.97
C VAL A 55 -4.30 -9.06 22.56
N LEU A 56 -4.14 -7.82 22.12
CA LEU A 56 -5.19 -7.02 21.54
C LEU A 56 -4.81 -6.59 20.13
N GLY A 57 -5.65 -6.92 19.16
CA GLY A 57 -5.54 -6.42 17.80
C GLY A 57 -6.29 -5.10 17.64
N LEU A 58 -5.73 -4.12 16.93
CA LEU A 58 -6.41 -2.88 16.58
C LEU A 58 -6.36 -2.69 15.06
N HIS A 59 -7.52 -2.79 14.43
CA HIS A 59 -7.71 -2.43 13.03
C HIS A 59 -8.28 -1.01 12.95
N ILE A 60 -7.57 -0.10 12.28
CA ILE A 60 -8.03 1.26 12.02
C ILE A 60 -8.57 1.31 10.59
N ASP A 61 -9.88 1.50 10.46
CA ASP A 61 -10.49 1.83 9.17
C ASP A 61 -10.26 3.32 8.88
N ASN A 62 -9.36 3.58 7.96
CA ASN A 62 -8.99 4.94 7.56
C ASN A 62 -9.93 5.52 6.48
N GLY A 63 -10.98 4.81 6.08
CA GLY A 63 -11.87 5.24 5.02
C GLY A 63 -11.27 5.18 3.61
N PHE A 64 -10.04 4.67 3.43
CA PHE A 64 -9.36 4.53 2.15
C PHE A 64 -9.19 3.06 1.72
N MET A 65 -9.82 2.16 2.43
CA MET A 65 -9.84 0.74 2.10
C MET A 65 -10.75 0.46 0.90
N ARG A 66 -10.58 -0.71 0.27
CA ARG A 66 -11.49 -1.22 -0.75
C ARG A 66 -12.90 -1.38 -0.20
N LYS A 67 -13.85 -1.61 -1.09
CA LYS A 67 -15.25 -1.82 -0.71
C LYS A 67 -15.38 -2.98 0.29
N ASN A 68 -15.97 -2.71 1.45
CA ASN A 68 -16.20 -3.66 2.54
C ASN A 68 -14.93 -4.34 3.09
N GLU A 69 -13.73 -3.85 2.80
CA GLU A 69 -12.49 -4.52 3.13
C GLU A 69 -12.29 -4.67 4.63
N SER A 70 -12.56 -3.65 5.45
CA SER A 70 -12.46 -3.72 6.91
C SER A 70 -13.42 -4.76 7.50
N ALA A 71 -14.66 -4.83 6.98
CA ALA A 71 -15.63 -5.85 7.39
C ALA A 71 -15.17 -7.26 7.00
N GLN A 72 -14.63 -7.45 5.79
CA GLN A 72 -14.07 -8.72 5.35
C GLN A 72 -12.88 -9.18 6.19
N VAL A 73 -12.02 -8.24 6.61
CA VAL A 73 -10.90 -8.52 7.52
C VAL A 73 -11.42 -9.00 8.87
N ALA A 74 -12.38 -8.30 9.45
CA ALA A 74 -12.99 -8.67 10.72
C ALA A 74 -13.65 -10.04 10.66
N GLU A 75 -14.43 -10.31 9.59
CA GLU A 75 -15.07 -11.60 9.38
C GLU A 75 -14.05 -12.74 9.27
N ALA A 76 -12.95 -12.51 8.53
CA ALA A 76 -11.88 -13.50 8.37
C ALA A 76 -11.20 -13.83 9.70
N TYR A 77 -10.99 -12.83 10.56
CA TYR A 77 -10.41 -13.03 11.89
C TYR A 77 -11.36 -13.81 12.80
N HIS A 78 -12.66 -13.49 12.81
CA HIS A 78 -13.66 -14.24 13.56
C HIS A 78 -13.76 -15.70 13.10
N LYS A 79 -13.75 -15.96 11.79
CA LYS A 79 -13.75 -17.33 11.23
C LYS A 79 -12.52 -18.13 11.65
N PHE A 80 -11.39 -17.47 11.88
CA PHE A 80 -10.17 -18.12 12.40
C PHE A 80 -10.22 -18.32 13.92
N GLY A 81 -11.20 -17.76 14.61
CA GLY A 81 -11.37 -17.89 16.06
C GLY A 81 -10.78 -16.74 16.87
N PHE A 82 -10.32 -15.66 16.24
CA PHE A 82 -9.89 -14.46 16.95
C PHE A 82 -11.08 -13.59 17.32
N ASN A 83 -11.18 -13.24 18.61
CA ASN A 83 -12.20 -12.34 19.15
C ASN A 83 -11.59 -11.15 19.90
N ASN A 84 -10.29 -11.12 20.04
CA ASN A 84 -9.51 -10.16 20.80
C ASN A 84 -8.98 -9.03 19.91
N PHE A 85 -9.85 -8.43 19.11
CA PHE A 85 -9.49 -7.25 18.28
C PHE A 85 -10.63 -6.22 18.26
N ILE A 86 -10.24 -4.98 17.97
CA ILE A 86 -11.13 -3.83 17.82
C ILE A 86 -11.00 -3.32 16.39
N VAL A 87 -12.13 -2.91 15.80
CA VAL A 87 -12.16 -2.13 14.56
C VAL A 87 -12.58 -0.71 14.94
N GLU A 88 -11.69 0.25 14.73
CA GLU A 88 -11.94 1.68 14.95
C GLU A 88 -12.19 2.37 13.61
N ASP A 89 -13.39 2.90 13.42
CA ASP A 89 -13.71 3.72 12.25
C ASP A 89 -13.20 5.15 12.47
N ALA A 90 -12.11 5.49 11.80
CA ALA A 90 -11.50 6.81 11.79
C ALA A 90 -11.64 7.52 10.44
N SER A 91 -12.50 7.02 9.56
CA SER A 91 -12.64 7.47 8.16
C SER A 91 -12.83 8.99 8.03
N GLU A 92 -13.64 9.60 8.90
CA GLU A 92 -13.87 11.03 8.91
C GLU A 92 -12.59 11.84 9.24
N SER A 93 -11.83 11.39 10.25
CA SER A 93 -10.57 12.01 10.66
C SER A 93 -9.55 11.97 9.52
N PHE A 94 -9.42 10.83 8.83
CA PHE A 94 -8.50 10.69 7.70
C PHE A 94 -8.93 11.50 6.48
N LEU A 95 -10.20 11.54 6.14
CA LEU A 95 -10.72 12.40 5.07
C LEU A 95 -10.45 13.87 5.35
N LYS A 96 -10.63 14.31 6.60
CA LYS A 96 -10.31 15.68 7.04
C LYS A 96 -8.83 15.99 6.91
N ALA A 97 -7.95 15.06 7.31
CA ALA A 97 -6.50 15.23 7.24
C ALA A 97 -5.96 15.45 5.82
N ILE A 98 -6.59 14.84 4.80
CA ILE A 98 -6.18 15.00 3.40
C ILE A 98 -7.02 16.02 2.61
N SER A 99 -7.97 16.68 3.27
CA SER A 99 -8.84 17.66 2.63
C SER A 99 -8.05 18.78 1.97
N GLY A 100 -8.35 19.07 0.69
CA GLY A 100 -7.68 20.10 -0.09
C GLY A 100 -6.24 19.77 -0.53
N LEU A 101 -5.71 18.60 -0.19
CA LEU A 101 -4.38 18.19 -0.65
C LEU A 101 -4.46 17.58 -2.05
N THR A 102 -3.63 18.11 -2.96
CA THR A 102 -3.50 17.59 -4.33
C THR A 102 -2.23 16.77 -4.52
N ASP A 103 -1.15 17.14 -3.83
CA ASP A 103 0.13 16.48 -3.92
C ASP A 103 0.09 15.09 -3.27
N PRO A 104 0.44 14.00 -4.01
CA PRO A 104 0.35 12.65 -3.48
C PRO A 104 1.29 12.39 -2.28
N GLN A 105 2.45 13.06 -2.23
CA GLN A 105 3.37 12.92 -1.10
C GLN A 105 2.81 13.56 0.16
N LYS A 106 2.24 14.77 0.04
CA LYS A 106 1.59 15.44 1.16
C LYS A 106 0.41 14.63 1.69
N LYS A 107 -0.42 14.06 0.80
CA LYS A 107 -1.50 13.16 1.20
C LYS A 107 -0.95 11.96 2.00
N ARG A 108 0.09 11.31 1.50
CA ARG A 108 0.71 10.18 2.20
C ARG A 108 1.26 10.54 3.57
N MET A 109 1.91 11.70 3.69
CA MET A 109 2.42 12.20 4.99
C MET A 109 1.27 12.47 5.95
N ALA A 110 0.25 13.20 5.52
CA ALA A 110 -0.93 13.50 6.34
C ALA A 110 -1.66 12.24 6.83
N VAL A 111 -1.78 11.22 5.96
CA VAL A 111 -2.32 9.92 6.36
C VAL A 111 -1.44 9.26 7.43
N GLY A 112 -0.11 9.26 7.24
CA GLY A 112 0.84 8.69 8.21
C GLY A 112 0.78 9.37 9.58
N GLU A 113 0.75 10.68 9.62
CA GLU A 113 0.62 11.48 10.83
C GLU A 113 -0.71 11.24 11.54
N ASN A 114 -1.81 11.16 10.75
CA ASN A 114 -3.13 10.90 11.33
C ASN A 114 -3.25 9.48 11.91
N PHE A 115 -2.56 8.47 11.36
CA PHE A 115 -2.47 7.15 11.98
C PHE A 115 -1.88 7.22 13.40
N ILE A 116 -0.85 8.05 13.61
CA ILE A 116 -0.25 8.22 14.94
C ILE A 116 -1.26 8.88 15.89
N THR A 117 -1.98 9.90 15.42
CA THR A 117 -3.01 10.58 16.21
C THR A 117 -4.12 9.63 16.65
N VAL A 118 -4.74 8.95 15.68
CA VAL A 118 -5.82 7.98 15.95
C VAL A 118 -5.36 6.86 16.87
N ARG A 119 -4.13 6.33 16.64
CA ARG A 119 -3.55 5.35 17.56
C ARG A 119 -3.50 5.85 19.00
N ASN A 120 -2.98 7.07 19.21
CA ASN A 120 -2.85 7.63 20.55
C ASN A 120 -4.22 7.83 21.21
N GLU A 121 -5.22 8.28 20.44
CA GLU A 121 -6.60 8.42 20.91
C GLU A 121 -7.20 7.08 21.33
N VAL A 122 -7.01 6.02 20.52
CA VAL A 122 -7.53 4.69 20.87
C VAL A 122 -6.81 4.11 22.08
N VAL A 123 -5.48 4.25 22.17
CA VAL A 123 -4.69 3.81 23.34
C VAL A 123 -5.19 4.50 24.61
N ALA A 124 -5.43 5.81 24.58
CA ALA A 124 -5.97 6.56 25.69
C ALA A 124 -7.42 6.14 26.04
N LYS A 125 -8.29 5.98 25.04
CA LYS A 125 -9.70 5.56 25.19
C LYS A 125 -9.82 4.17 25.80
N GLN A 126 -8.90 3.28 25.47
CA GLN A 126 -8.87 1.90 25.97
C GLN A 126 -8.10 1.75 27.29
N HIS A 127 -7.62 2.85 27.88
CA HIS A 127 -6.84 2.85 29.13
C HIS A 127 -5.64 1.88 29.10
N LEU A 128 -4.95 1.78 27.94
CA LEU A 128 -3.79 0.93 27.80
C LEU A 128 -2.60 1.63 28.46
N ASP A 129 -2.23 1.14 29.63
CA ASP A 129 -1.09 1.63 30.41
C ASP A 129 0.23 1.17 29.75
N ASP A 130 1.11 2.09 29.40
CA ASP A 130 2.39 1.83 28.76
C ASP A 130 3.28 0.85 29.57
N ASN A 131 3.15 0.83 30.88
CA ASN A 131 3.88 -0.08 31.76
C ASN A 131 3.38 -1.54 31.67
N LYS A 132 2.14 -1.75 31.24
CA LYS A 132 1.52 -3.07 31.11
C LYS A 132 1.41 -3.56 29.69
N TRP A 133 1.65 -2.69 28.71
CA TRP A 133 1.47 -2.99 27.29
C TRP A 133 2.76 -2.79 26.51
N LEU A 134 3.02 -3.69 25.59
CA LEU A 134 4.00 -3.56 24.53
C LEU A 134 3.30 -3.35 23.21
N LEU A 135 3.92 -2.62 22.30
CA LEU A 135 3.47 -2.51 20.92
C LEU A 135 4.10 -3.65 20.10
N ALA A 136 3.30 -4.28 19.25
CA ALA A 136 3.83 -5.21 18.26
C ALA A 136 3.69 -4.66 16.84
N GLN A 137 4.60 -5.04 15.96
CA GLN A 137 4.62 -4.67 14.54
C GLN A 137 4.92 -5.88 13.66
N GLY A 138 4.28 -5.92 12.48
CA GLY A 138 4.53 -6.92 11.45
C GLY A 138 5.67 -6.50 10.51
N THR A 139 6.81 -6.09 11.05
CA THR A 139 8.01 -5.70 10.29
C THR A 139 8.73 -6.93 9.77
N LEU A 140 9.13 -6.91 8.49
CA LEU A 140 9.92 -7.97 7.85
C LEU A 140 11.41 -7.62 7.81
N TYR A 141 12.26 -8.62 7.57
CA TYR A 141 13.69 -8.41 7.39
C TYR A 141 14.02 -7.42 6.26
N PRO A 142 13.42 -7.49 5.06
CA PRO A 142 13.63 -6.49 4.02
C PRO A 142 13.25 -5.06 4.44
N ASP A 143 12.18 -4.89 5.24
CA ASP A 143 11.76 -3.57 5.73
C ASP A 143 12.83 -2.93 6.63
N ILE A 144 13.54 -3.74 7.41
CA ILE A 144 14.64 -3.28 8.26
C ILE A 144 15.80 -2.77 7.42
N ILE A 145 16.19 -3.54 6.39
CA ILE A 145 17.28 -3.16 5.48
C ILE A 145 16.91 -1.86 4.73
N GLU A 146 15.73 -1.81 4.13
CA GLU A 146 15.25 -0.66 3.36
C GLU A 146 15.08 0.62 4.19
N SER A 147 14.87 0.49 5.49
CA SER A 147 14.74 1.62 6.42
C SER A 147 16.07 2.13 6.99
N GLY A 148 17.21 1.60 6.54
CA GLY A 148 18.53 1.97 7.06
C GLY A 148 18.83 1.40 8.45
N GLY A 149 18.14 0.34 8.86
CA GLY A 149 18.27 -0.27 10.19
C GLY A 149 19.54 -1.09 10.41
N THR A 150 20.39 -1.21 9.39
CA THR A 150 21.71 -1.86 9.51
C THR A 150 22.83 -0.86 9.27
N LYS A 151 24.02 -1.08 9.86
CA LYS A 151 25.17 -0.16 9.79
C LYS A 151 25.61 0.21 8.37
N ASN A 152 25.23 -0.58 7.36
CA ASN A 152 25.69 -0.45 5.98
C ASN A 152 24.54 -0.18 4.98
N SER A 153 23.31 0.09 5.43
CA SER A 153 22.18 0.36 4.55
C SER A 153 21.85 1.84 4.46
N ASN A 154 21.65 2.33 3.25
CA ASN A 154 21.07 3.65 3.03
C ASN A 154 19.55 3.57 3.23
N THR A 155 18.95 4.65 3.76
CA THR A 155 17.49 4.73 3.91
C THR A 155 16.84 4.82 2.53
N ILE A 156 16.34 3.70 2.03
CA ILE A 156 15.70 3.61 0.71
C ILE A 156 14.22 3.95 0.80
N LYS A 157 13.57 3.54 1.90
CA LYS A 157 12.15 3.81 2.16
C LYS A 157 11.92 4.31 3.59
N THR A 158 11.06 5.29 3.73
CA THR A 158 10.45 5.65 5.02
C THR A 158 9.22 4.77 5.23
N HIS A 159 9.37 3.68 5.97
CA HIS A 159 8.24 2.83 6.36
C HIS A 159 7.42 3.48 7.46
N HIS A 160 6.10 3.26 7.46
CA HIS A 160 5.19 3.71 8.50
C HIS A 160 5.61 3.19 9.89
N ASN A 161 6.31 2.05 9.93
CA ASN A 161 6.77 1.38 11.13
C ASN A 161 8.03 2.01 11.75
N ARG A 162 8.60 3.07 11.16
CA ARG A 162 9.84 3.71 11.65
C ARG A 162 9.76 5.24 11.71
N VAL A 163 8.60 5.74 12.11
CA VAL A 163 8.44 7.16 12.47
C VAL A 163 9.17 7.42 13.79
N SER A 164 9.64 8.64 14.02
CA SER A 164 10.48 9.01 15.19
C SER A 164 9.96 8.48 16.53
N GLY A 165 8.66 8.53 16.78
CA GLY A 165 8.06 8.01 18.01
C GLY A 165 8.15 6.49 18.19
N ILE A 166 8.23 5.73 17.10
CA ILE A 166 8.40 4.26 17.13
C ILE A 166 9.85 3.90 17.45
N GLN A 167 10.82 4.65 16.93
CA GLN A 167 12.23 4.43 17.29
C GLN A 167 12.51 4.66 18.77
N GLU A 168 11.83 5.62 19.40
CA GLU A 168 11.92 5.81 20.84
C GLU A 168 11.36 4.61 21.62
N LEU A 169 10.24 4.04 21.16
CA LEU A 169 9.67 2.84 21.77
C LEU A 169 10.57 1.61 21.59
N ILE A 170 11.22 1.45 20.41
CA ILE A 170 12.22 0.41 20.17
C ILE A 170 13.40 0.59 21.14
N ALA A 171 13.92 1.81 21.26
CA ALA A 171 15.04 2.12 22.15
C ALA A 171 14.72 1.85 23.64
N LYS A 172 13.45 1.98 24.02
CA LYS A 172 12.96 1.67 25.38
C LYS A 172 12.61 0.18 25.58
N GLY A 173 12.74 -0.68 24.55
CA GLY A 173 12.36 -2.09 24.62
C GLY A 173 10.83 -2.30 24.73
N LEU A 174 10.03 -1.38 24.24
CA LEU A 174 8.57 -1.40 24.30
C LEU A 174 7.91 -1.91 23.00
N ILE A 175 8.70 -2.46 22.07
CA ILE A 175 8.23 -3.02 20.81
C ILE A 175 8.65 -4.47 20.65
N ILE A 176 7.72 -5.30 20.17
CA ILE A 176 7.96 -6.68 19.73
C ILE A 176 7.75 -6.75 18.22
N GLU A 177 8.69 -7.33 17.48
CA GLU A 177 8.61 -7.55 16.03
C GLU A 177 8.70 -9.06 15.73
N PRO A 178 7.60 -9.82 15.79
CA PRO A 178 7.61 -11.28 15.78
C PRO A 178 8.22 -11.92 14.53
N ILE A 179 8.17 -11.20 13.40
CA ILE A 179 8.55 -11.71 12.07
C ILE A 179 9.72 -10.94 11.45
N ARG A 180 10.44 -10.17 12.24
CA ARG A 180 11.51 -9.26 11.77
C ARG A 180 12.68 -9.96 11.08
N GLU A 181 12.88 -11.24 11.34
CA GLU A 181 13.98 -12.04 10.78
C GLU A 181 13.55 -12.85 9.55
N LEU A 182 12.28 -12.75 9.14
CA LEU A 182 11.70 -13.53 8.06
C LEU A 182 11.56 -12.74 6.76
N TYR A 183 11.69 -13.46 5.65
CA TYR A 183 11.29 -13.01 4.32
C TYR A 183 9.80 -13.29 4.06
N LYS A 184 9.25 -12.64 3.03
CA LYS A 184 7.80 -12.70 2.73
C LYS A 184 7.26 -14.10 2.44
N ASP A 185 8.02 -14.93 1.76
CA ASP A 185 7.68 -16.32 1.45
C ASP A 185 7.75 -17.21 2.70
N GLU A 186 8.72 -16.98 3.58
CA GLU A 186 8.82 -17.65 4.87
C GLU A 186 7.64 -17.31 5.79
N VAL A 187 7.26 -16.03 5.85
CA VAL A 187 6.07 -15.58 6.60
C VAL A 187 4.82 -16.26 6.10
N ARG A 188 4.61 -16.34 4.77
CA ARG A 188 3.48 -17.08 4.19
C ARG A 188 3.50 -18.56 4.54
N SER A 189 4.67 -19.17 4.53
CA SER A 189 4.87 -20.58 4.90
C SER A 189 4.48 -20.83 6.36
N ILE A 190 4.92 -19.97 7.28
CA ILE A 190 4.52 -20.00 8.69
C ILE A 190 3.01 -19.78 8.85
N GLY A 191 2.42 -18.85 8.10
CA GLY A 191 0.97 -18.64 8.11
C GLY A 191 0.16 -19.86 7.75
N LYS A 192 0.57 -20.61 6.72
CA LYS A 192 -0.03 -21.90 6.35
C LYS A 192 0.14 -22.94 7.46
N LYS A 193 1.31 -23.01 8.08
CA LYS A 193 1.59 -23.91 9.21
C LYS A 193 0.71 -23.60 10.43
N LEU A 194 0.36 -22.32 10.64
CA LEU A 194 -0.56 -21.89 11.68
C LEU A 194 -2.03 -22.23 11.35
N GLY A 195 -2.33 -22.73 10.14
CA GLY A 195 -3.66 -23.08 9.69
C GLY A 195 -4.47 -21.90 9.13
N LEU A 196 -3.82 -20.76 8.86
CA LEU A 196 -4.46 -19.60 8.21
C LEU A 196 -4.90 -19.98 6.79
N SER A 197 -6.08 -19.51 6.38
CA SER A 197 -6.61 -19.79 5.04
C SER A 197 -5.74 -19.15 3.95
N ASP A 198 -5.72 -19.76 2.76
CA ASP A 198 -5.03 -19.19 1.60
C ASP A 198 -5.53 -17.77 1.28
N GLN A 199 -6.80 -17.46 1.51
CA GLN A 199 -7.36 -16.12 1.34
C GLN A 199 -6.64 -15.07 2.22
N LEU A 200 -6.23 -15.42 3.43
CA LEU A 200 -5.48 -14.52 4.32
C LEU A 200 -4.00 -14.47 3.96
N VAL A 201 -3.40 -15.63 3.63
CA VAL A 201 -1.95 -15.76 3.41
C VAL A 201 -1.51 -15.24 2.03
N MET A 202 -2.37 -15.40 1.00
CA MET A 202 -2.08 -15.02 -0.39
C MET A 202 -2.65 -13.68 -0.79
N ARG A 203 -3.18 -12.93 0.17
CA ARG A 203 -3.76 -11.61 -0.08
C ARG A 203 -2.74 -10.67 -0.75
N HIS A 204 -3.20 -9.95 -1.78
CA HIS A 204 -2.37 -8.95 -2.45
C HIS A 204 -2.03 -7.80 -1.51
N PRO A 205 -0.78 -7.30 -1.55
CA PRO A 205 -0.40 -6.14 -0.77
C PRO A 205 -1.26 -4.92 -1.13
N PHE A 206 -1.71 -4.20 -0.10
CA PHE A 206 -2.45 -2.96 -0.25
C PHE A 206 -1.69 -1.85 0.48
N PRO A 207 -1.52 -0.67 -0.13
CA PRO A 207 -0.70 0.38 0.47
C PRO A 207 -1.38 0.97 1.72
N GLY A 208 -0.60 1.31 2.76
CA GLY A 208 -1.12 1.92 3.99
C GLY A 208 -2.00 3.16 3.77
N PRO A 209 -1.66 4.10 2.85
CA PRO A 209 -2.54 5.22 2.49
C PRO A 209 -3.80 4.80 1.73
N GLY A 210 -3.96 3.54 1.37
CA GLY A 210 -5.12 3.01 0.68
C GLY A 210 -5.39 3.66 -0.66
N LEU A 211 -6.66 3.75 -1.03
CA LEU A 211 -7.12 4.37 -2.28
C LEU A 211 -6.84 5.87 -2.35
N SER A 212 -6.54 6.54 -1.22
CA SER A 212 -6.33 8.00 -1.20
C SER A 212 -5.20 8.47 -2.13
N ILE A 213 -4.16 7.64 -2.35
CA ILE A 213 -3.07 7.95 -3.27
C ILE A 213 -3.36 7.57 -4.72
N ASN A 214 -4.37 6.74 -4.96
CA ASN A 214 -4.82 6.37 -6.30
C ASN A 214 -5.77 7.42 -6.88
N VAL A 215 -6.48 8.18 -6.04
CA VAL A 215 -7.28 9.33 -6.48
C VAL A 215 -6.35 10.47 -6.88
N LEU A 216 -6.25 10.71 -8.18
CA LEU A 216 -5.49 11.83 -8.72
C LEU A 216 -6.26 13.13 -8.45
N CYS A 217 -5.55 14.14 -7.92
CA CYS A 217 -6.15 15.39 -7.46
C CYS A 217 -5.51 16.58 -8.18
N ASN A 218 -6.32 17.62 -8.43
CA ASN A 218 -5.86 18.88 -8.99
C ASN A 218 -6.68 20.05 -8.42
N ASP A 219 -6.07 21.19 -8.19
CA ASP A 219 -6.71 22.38 -7.64
C ASP A 219 -7.26 23.32 -8.73
N GLY A 220 -7.11 22.95 -10.00
CA GLY A 220 -7.53 23.75 -11.15
C GLY A 220 -6.60 24.91 -11.48
N LYS A 221 -5.43 25.00 -10.83
CA LYS A 221 -4.44 26.05 -11.08
C LYS A 221 -3.34 25.54 -12.01
N ALA A 222 -2.96 26.37 -12.97
CA ALA A 222 -1.79 26.12 -13.79
C ALA A 222 -0.51 26.29 -12.93
N ASN A 223 0.43 25.37 -13.11
CA ASN A 223 1.77 25.45 -12.51
C ASN A 223 2.79 25.52 -13.65
N PRO A 224 3.49 26.63 -13.89
CA PRO A 224 4.41 26.78 -15.00
C PRO A 224 5.47 25.66 -15.08
N LYS A 225 5.98 25.23 -13.94
CA LYS A 225 6.95 24.12 -13.90
C LYS A 225 6.32 22.80 -14.36
N ASP A 226 5.08 22.54 -13.99
CA ASP A 226 4.36 21.33 -14.43
C ASP A 226 4.06 21.40 -15.93
N GLU A 227 3.77 22.58 -16.48
CA GLU A 227 3.57 22.75 -17.92
C GLU A 227 4.84 22.48 -18.73
N GLU A 228 5.98 23.00 -18.30
CA GLU A 228 7.27 22.71 -18.94
C GLU A 228 7.62 21.22 -18.89
N GLU A 229 7.50 20.59 -17.72
CA GLU A 229 7.79 19.16 -17.54
C GLU A 229 6.79 18.30 -18.32
N LEU A 230 5.53 18.71 -18.49
CA LEU A 230 4.50 18.01 -19.26
C LEU A 230 4.87 17.97 -20.76
N ILE A 231 5.35 19.09 -21.31
CA ILE A 231 5.81 19.18 -22.70
C ILE A 231 7.01 18.24 -22.92
N LEU A 232 7.95 18.21 -21.97
CA LEU A 232 9.09 17.32 -22.03
C LEU A 232 8.67 15.85 -21.92
N ALA A 233 7.74 15.53 -21.02
CA ALA A 233 7.19 14.19 -20.85
C ALA A 233 6.50 13.69 -22.11
N GLN A 234 5.72 14.54 -22.80
CA GLN A 234 5.07 14.19 -24.06
C GLN A 234 6.11 13.90 -25.15
N LYS A 235 7.10 14.76 -25.28
CA LYS A 235 8.19 14.55 -26.25
C LYS A 235 8.96 13.26 -26.00
N GLU A 236 9.25 12.92 -24.72
CA GLU A 236 9.90 11.65 -24.37
C GLU A 236 9.00 10.46 -24.72
N LEU A 237 7.70 10.54 -24.42
CA LEU A 237 6.72 9.48 -24.72
C LEU A 237 6.59 9.21 -26.21
N ASP A 238 6.55 10.27 -27.02
CA ASP A 238 6.44 10.15 -28.49
C ASP A 238 7.68 9.52 -29.13
N ALA A 239 8.85 9.70 -28.53
CA ALA A 239 10.10 9.13 -29.00
C ALA A 239 10.27 7.63 -28.68
N ILE A 240 9.48 7.07 -27.77
CA ILE A 240 9.58 5.66 -27.36
C ILE A 240 8.97 4.76 -28.44
N LYS A 241 9.72 3.76 -28.90
CA LYS A 241 9.20 2.71 -29.78
C LYS A 241 8.43 1.67 -28.95
N LEU A 242 7.22 1.35 -29.38
CA LEU A 242 6.34 0.36 -28.73
C LEU A 242 5.99 -0.74 -29.73
N ASP A 243 6.95 -1.65 -29.94
CA ASP A 243 6.86 -2.70 -30.98
C ASP A 243 6.22 -4.00 -30.46
N MET A 244 5.77 -4.01 -29.19
CA MET A 244 5.16 -5.19 -28.56
C MET A 244 3.72 -5.46 -28.96
N PHE A 245 3.05 -4.52 -29.64
CA PHE A 245 1.66 -4.66 -30.08
C PHE A 245 1.58 -5.12 -31.53
N CYS A 246 0.45 -5.75 -31.91
CA CYS A 246 0.19 -6.10 -33.29
C CYS A 246 -0.03 -4.83 -34.16
N GLU A 247 0.13 -4.98 -35.48
CA GLU A 247 -0.03 -3.87 -36.43
C GLU A 247 -1.36 -3.13 -36.28
N LYS A 248 -2.47 -3.88 -36.10
CA LYS A 248 -3.80 -3.30 -35.89
C LYS A 248 -3.87 -2.45 -34.62
N CYS A 249 -3.27 -2.90 -33.52
CA CYS A 249 -3.23 -2.14 -32.27
C CYS A 249 -2.34 -0.91 -32.40
N SER A 250 -1.18 -1.06 -33.05
CA SER A 250 -0.20 0.01 -33.23
C SER A 250 -0.70 1.11 -34.18
N ALA A 251 -1.47 0.77 -35.20
CA ALA A 251 -1.99 1.70 -36.19
C ALA A 251 -2.98 2.72 -35.60
N HIS A 252 -3.63 2.39 -34.47
CA HIS A 252 -4.62 3.25 -33.78
C HIS A 252 -4.16 3.74 -32.41
N LEU A 253 -2.88 3.49 -32.06
CA LEU A 253 -2.34 3.89 -30.75
C LEU A 253 -2.09 5.40 -30.69
N THR A 254 -2.81 6.08 -29.80
CA THR A 254 -2.46 7.44 -29.37
C THR A 254 -1.84 7.42 -27.98
N ARG A 255 -0.99 8.40 -27.71
CA ARG A 255 -0.17 8.49 -26.51
C ARG A 255 -0.26 9.91 -25.95
N ASP A 256 -0.84 10.04 -24.79
CA ASP A 256 -1.04 11.32 -24.13
C ASP A 256 -0.41 11.29 -22.74
N VAL A 257 0.11 12.42 -22.28
CA VAL A 257 0.54 12.57 -20.90
C VAL A 257 -0.55 13.30 -20.13
N LEU A 258 -1.03 12.68 -19.04
CA LEU A 258 -2.08 13.30 -18.21
C LEU A 258 -1.47 14.41 -17.35
N PRO A 259 -2.07 15.61 -17.33
CA PRO A 259 -1.55 16.79 -16.64
C PRO A 259 -1.81 16.75 -15.12
N VAL A 260 -1.59 15.59 -14.49
CA VAL A 260 -1.74 15.37 -13.05
C VAL A 260 -0.58 14.54 -12.53
N ARG A 261 -0.14 14.81 -11.31
CA ARG A 261 0.94 14.04 -10.69
C ARG A 261 0.40 12.73 -10.08
N SER A 262 1.13 11.66 -10.28
CA SER A 262 0.88 10.34 -9.67
C SER A 262 2.07 9.83 -8.87
N VAL A 263 1.85 8.85 -8.02
CA VAL A 263 2.90 8.11 -7.32
C VAL A 263 3.35 6.94 -8.17
N GLY A 264 4.65 6.77 -8.33
CA GLY A 264 5.27 5.57 -8.88
C GLY A 264 6.47 5.14 -8.06
N VAL A 265 6.94 3.93 -8.33
CA VAL A 265 8.21 3.42 -7.81
C VAL A 265 9.08 3.10 -9.02
N GLN A 266 10.24 3.72 -9.11
CA GLN A 266 11.21 3.49 -10.17
C GLN A 266 12.56 3.20 -9.52
N ALA A 267 13.12 2.03 -9.81
CA ALA A 267 14.18 1.43 -9.02
C ALA A 267 13.78 1.42 -7.52
N ASP A 268 14.63 1.92 -6.64
CA ASP A 268 14.40 1.94 -5.18
C ASP A 268 13.77 3.24 -4.68
N PHE A 269 13.37 4.15 -5.58
CA PHE A 269 12.87 5.46 -5.21
C PHE A 269 11.40 5.66 -5.55
N ARG A 270 10.66 6.34 -4.68
CA ARG A 270 9.35 6.86 -5.02
C ARG A 270 9.49 8.09 -5.90
N THR A 271 8.65 8.12 -6.93
CA THR A 271 8.61 9.22 -7.90
C THR A 271 7.22 9.84 -7.92
N TYR A 272 7.17 11.15 -8.17
CA TYR A 272 5.94 11.94 -8.28
C TYR A 272 5.96 12.61 -9.66
N ARG A 273 5.52 11.87 -10.67
CA ARG A 273 5.61 12.22 -12.09
C ARG A 273 4.24 12.09 -12.76
N PHE A 274 4.19 12.29 -14.05
CA PHE A 274 2.95 12.21 -14.82
C PHE A 274 2.62 10.77 -15.23
N PRO A 275 1.32 10.40 -15.32
CA PRO A 275 0.90 9.18 -15.99
C PRO A 275 0.88 9.35 -17.51
N ALA A 276 1.34 8.35 -18.26
CA ALA A 276 1.05 8.21 -19.67
C ALA A 276 -0.32 7.55 -19.85
N LEU A 277 -1.11 8.01 -20.81
CA LEU A 277 -2.37 7.41 -21.24
C LEU A 277 -2.19 6.84 -22.64
N LEU A 278 -2.44 5.55 -22.80
CA LEU A 278 -2.48 4.86 -24.07
C LEU A 278 -3.93 4.64 -24.48
N THR A 279 -4.29 5.08 -25.69
CA THR A 279 -5.59 4.87 -26.26
C THR A 279 -5.45 4.06 -27.55
N PHE A 280 -6.10 2.92 -27.61
CA PHE A 280 -6.13 2.04 -28.78
C PHE A 280 -7.37 2.31 -29.64
N ALA A 281 -7.67 1.43 -30.60
CA ALA A 281 -8.80 1.59 -31.50
C ALA A 281 -10.12 1.80 -30.76
N ASP A 282 -10.95 2.70 -31.28
CA ASP A 282 -12.33 2.87 -30.84
C ASP A 282 -13.17 1.68 -31.31
N GLU A 283 -13.85 1.01 -30.40
CA GLU A 283 -14.76 -0.12 -30.66
C GLU A 283 -16.24 0.33 -30.78
N GLY A 284 -16.47 1.61 -30.65
CA GLY A 284 -17.82 2.21 -30.67
C GLY A 284 -18.45 2.28 -29.27
N ASN A 285 -19.54 3.06 -29.18
CA ASN A 285 -20.27 3.31 -27.93
C ASN A 285 -19.41 3.81 -26.75
N GLY A 286 -18.23 4.38 -27.04
CA GLY A 286 -17.30 4.92 -26.06
C GLY A 286 -16.31 3.90 -25.51
N PHE A 287 -16.33 2.65 -25.97
CA PHE A 287 -15.36 1.64 -25.57
C PHE A 287 -14.14 1.66 -26.49
N TYR A 288 -12.98 1.38 -25.89
CA TYR A 288 -11.70 1.29 -26.58
C TYR A 288 -11.12 -0.11 -26.49
N HIS A 289 -10.43 -0.52 -27.54
CA HIS A 289 -9.81 -1.83 -27.62
C HIS A 289 -8.79 -2.05 -26.50
N PHE A 290 -8.88 -3.21 -25.86
CA PHE A 290 -7.87 -3.66 -24.91
C PHE A 290 -6.84 -4.54 -25.63
N PRO A 291 -5.53 -4.20 -25.65
CA PRO A 291 -4.56 -4.80 -26.59
C PRO A 291 -4.11 -6.21 -26.23
N GLY A 292 -4.90 -6.97 -25.50
CA GLY A 292 -4.71 -8.39 -25.30
C GLY A 292 -3.95 -8.77 -24.04
N LYS A 293 -2.83 -9.51 -24.14
CA LYS A 293 -2.22 -10.21 -23.02
C LYS A 293 -1.59 -9.26 -22.00
N ARG A 294 -1.77 -9.57 -20.72
CA ARG A 294 -1.23 -8.82 -19.57
C ARG A 294 0.27 -8.61 -19.66
N GLU A 295 1.02 -9.62 -20.07
CA GLU A 295 2.48 -9.55 -20.19
C GLU A 295 2.95 -8.44 -21.15
N LYS A 296 2.24 -8.23 -22.27
CA LYS A 296 2.55 -7.14 -23.21
C LYS A 296 2.28 -5.77 -22.66
N ILE A 297 1.26 -5.64 -21.83
CA ILE A 297 0.92 -4.39 -21.15
C ILE A 297 1.96 -4.07 -20.08
N GLU A 298 2.40 -5.07 -19.32
CA GLU A 298 3.46 -4.93 -18.33
C GLU A 298 4.79 -4.55 -18.98
N GLU A 299 5.13 -5.19 -20.12
CA GLU A 299 6.31 -4.85 -20.94
C GLU A 299 6.24 -3.40 -21.45
N CYS A 300 5.10 -2.99 -21.98
CA CYS A 300 4.88 -1.62 -22.44
C CYS A 300 5.03 -0.62 -21.29
N SER A 301 4.39 -0.88 -20.16
CA SER A 301 4.49 -0.04 -18.98
C SER A 301 5.94 0.10 -18.49
N SER A 302 6.66 -1.00 -18.42
CA SER A 302 8.08 -1.01 -18.03
C SER A 302 8.95 -0.26 -19.03
N THR A 303 8.72 -0.43 -20.33
CA THR A 303 9.44 0.28 -21.40
C THR A 303 9.26 1.79 -21.27
N ILE A 304 8.01 2.26 -21.09
CA ILE A 304 7.72 3.69 -20.95
C ILE A 304 8.34 4.25 -19.67
N THR A 305 8.08 3.62 -18.53
CA THR A 305 8.50 4.16 -17.22
C THR A 305 10.01 4.10 -17.00
N ASN A 306 10.72 3.20 -17.68
CA ASN A 306 12.19 3.14 -17.63
C ASN A 306 12.85 4.13 -18.60
N ALA A 307 12.23 4.43 -19.76
CA ALA A 307 12.79 5.32 -20.75
C ALA A 307 12.48 6.79 -20.49
N ALA A 308 11.29 7.11 -19.96
CA ALA A 308 10.82 8.49 -19.76
C ALA A 308 11.14 9.01 -18.35
N LYS A 309 11.88 10.11 -18.29
CA LYS A 309 12.27 10.75 -17.00
C LYS A 309 11.09 11.30 -16.23
N PHE A 310 10.07 11.83 -16.92
CA PHE A 310 8.94 12.52 -16.28
C PHE A 310 7.68 11.67 -16.20
N ILE A 311 7.72 10.38 -16.58
CA ILE A 311 6.60 9.45 -16.53
C ILE A 311 6.90 8.35 -15.51
N ASN A 312 5.92 8.02 -14.67
CA ASN A 312 6.08 6.96 -13.66
C ASN A 312 4.92 5.95 -13.63
N ARG A 313 3.96 6.11 -14.54
CA ARG A 313 2.80 5.21 -14.62
C ARG A 313 2.28 5.18 -16.04
N THR A 314 1.78 4.03 -16.47
CA THR A 314 1.06 3.87 -17.73
C THR A 314 -0.39 3.48 -17.43
N CYS A 315 -1.33 4.16 -18.07
CA CYS A 315 -2.76 3.92 -18.01
C CYS A 315 -3.27 3.55 -19.41
N ILE A 316 -4.28 2.71 -19.49
CA ILE A 316 -4.96 2.37 -20.74
C ILE A 316 -6.38 2.92 -20.68
N LYS A 317 -6.81 3.62 -21.73
CA LYS A 317 -8.17 4.11 -21.86
C LYS A 317 -9.09 2.96 -22.27
N LEU A 318 -10.07 2.65 -21.44
CA LEU A 318 -11.03 1.57 -21.67
C LEU A 318 -12.39 2.11 -22.14
N TYR A 319 -12.78 3.26 -21.60
CA TYR A 319 -14.09 3.86 -21.88
C TYR A 319 -14.04 5.38 -21.81
N GLN A 320 -14.81 6.02 -22.66
CA GLN A 320 -15.15 7.44 -22.59
C GLN A 320 -16.64 7.62 -22.91
N ASN A 321 -17.33 8.41 -22.09
CA ASN A 321 -18.71 8.74 -22.38
C ASN A 321 -18.83 9.37 -23.80
N PRO A 322 -19.58 8.80 -24.74
CA PRO A 322 -19.68 9.31 -26.13
C PRO A 322 -20.17 10.73 -26.25
N LYS A 323 -20.82 11.25 -25.20
CA LYS A 323 -21.31 12.64 -25.16
C LYS A 323 -20.19 13.65 -24.85
N ILE A 324 -19.01 13.19 -24.43
CA ILE A 324 -17.86 14.03 -24.09
C ILE A 324 -16.88 13.92 -25.26
N LYS A 325 -16.60 15.00 -25.93
CA LYS A 325 -15.60 15.04 -26.99
C LYS A 325 -14.20 15.18 -26.39
N ASN A 326 -13.17 14.71 -27.12
CA ASN A 326 -11.78 14.81 -26.65
C ASN A 326 -11.35 16.26 -26.43
N GLU A 327 -11.82 17.21 -27.25
CA GLU A 327 -11.59 18.65 -27.12
C GLU A 327 -12.17 19.26 -25.83
N ASP A 328 -13.20 18.61 -25.26
CA ASP A 328 -13.85 19.03 -24.01
C ASP A 328 -13.21 18.42 -22.75
N LEU A 329 -12.27 17.49 -22.94
CA LEU A 329 -11.53 16.89 -21.81
C LEU A 329 -10.56 17.92 -21.24
N LYS A 330 -10.97 18.58 -20.17
CA LYS A 330 -10.16 19.54 -19.44
C LYS A 330 -9.86 19.03 -18.05
N LEU A 331 -8.68 19.39 -17.57
CA LEU A 331 -8.32 19.16 -16.18
C LEU A 331 -9.28 19.91 -15.26
N GLN A 332 -10.03 19.17 -14.48
CA GLN A 332 -10.99 19.75 -13.55
C GLN A 332 -10.44 19.78 -12.13
N LYS A 333 -10.82 20.80 -11.37
CA LYS A 333 -10.58 20.86 -9.94
C LYS A 333 -11.22 19.65 -9.26
N GLY A 334 -10.43 18.92 -8.49
CA GLY A 334 -10.94 17.77 -7.76
C GLY A 334 -9.98 17.29 -6.70
N TYR A 335 -10.53 16.94 -5.54
CA TYR A 335 -9.80 16.44 -4.39
C TYR A 335 -10.20 15.00 -4.08
N CYS A 336 -9.47 14.36 -3.18
CA CYS A 336 -9.85 13.06 -2.65
C CYS A 336 -10.93 13.27 -1.59
N ASP A 337 -12.17 13.00 -1.94
CA ASP A 337 -13.33 13.04 -1.07
C ASP A 337 -14.07 11.71 -1.07
N LYS A 338 -15.08 11.58 -0.21
CA LYS A 338 -15.86 10.34 -0.08
C LYS A 338 -16.53 9.92 -1.39
N ALA A 339 -17.09 10.86 -2.15
CA ALA A 339 -17.80 10.55 -3.39
C ALA A 339 -16.87 9.94 -4.45
N ARG A 340 -15.65 10.50 -4.60
CA ARG A 340 -14.64 9.97 -5.51
C ARG A 340 -14.08 8.63 -5.06
N LEU A 341 -13.90 8.44 -3.77
CA LEU A 341 -13.48 7.15 -3.22
C LEU A 341 -14.54 6.07 -3.45
N ASP A 342 -15.82 6.40 -3.28
CA ASP A 342 -16.91 5.46 -3.54
C ASP A 342 -16.98 5.09 -5.03
N GLN A 343 -16.81 6.06 -5.95
CA GLN A 343 -16.68 5.77 -7.37
C GLN A 343 -15.50 4.84 -7.69
N LEU A 344 -14.34 5.10 -7.10
CA LEU A 344 -13.15 4.26 -7.30
C LEU A 344 -13.38 2.84 -6.78
N ARG A 345 -14.06 2.69 -5.64
CA ARG A 345 -14.42 1.38 -5.06
C ARG A 345 -15.33 0.55 -5.96
N GLU A 346 -16.24 1.18 -6.72
CA GLU A 346 -17.09 0.47 -7.67
C GLU A 346 -16.29 -0.07 -8.87
N VAL A 347 -15.19 0.56 -9.22
CA VAL A 347 -14.33 0.14 -10.35
C VAL A 347 -13.23 -0.83 -9.91
N ASP A 348 -12.78 -0.76 -8.66
CA ASP A 348 -11.69 -1.59 -8.10
C ASP A 348 -12.17 -3.01 -7.71
N ASN A 349 -13.46 -3.28 -7.76
CA ASN A 349 -14.06 -4.59 -7.56
C ASN A 349 -14.18 -5.33 -8.89
#